data_796ec2e787d2a3414d1484e7c5823ed7
#
_entry.id   796ec2e787d2a3414d1484e7c5823ed7
#
_cell.length_a   1.000
_cell.length_b   1.000
_cell.length_c   1.000
_cell.angle_alpha   90.00
_cell.angle_beta   90.00
_cell.angle_gamma   90.00
#
_symmetry.space_group_name_H-M   'P 1'
#
loop_
_entity.id
_entity.type
_entity.pdbx_description
1 polymer ?
#
loop_
_entity_poly.entity_id
_entity_poly.type
_entity_poly.pdbx_seq_one_letter_code
_entity_poly.pdbx_strand_id
1 'polypeptide(L)'
;MSFELRIEPTGQTVEVEEDQTLLDACLRAGVWLPHACCHGLCATCKVRVLDGEVEHGAASPFALMDFEREEGQTLACCATLQSDAVIEADLDEDPDARTIPVRDFETEVLAVAALTPTIRGIRLRLSDDSGQPLDFQAGQYINLEIPGLEARRAFSIASVPSLALGAREIELQVRRVPGGAGTGYLHNRLRVGDA
;
A
#
# COMPACT_ATOMS: atom_id res chain seq x y z
N MET A 1 -13.44 15.55 -7.21
CA MET A 1 -14.46 15.69 -6.11
C MET A 1 -14.02 14.76 -4.99
N SER A 2 -14.37 15.07 -3.74
CA SER A 2 -14.11 14.18 -2.61
C SER A 2 -15.44 13.76 -1.98
N PHE A 3 -15.42 12.60 -1.33
CA PHE A 3 -16.55 12.02 -0.60
C PHE A 3 -16.15 11.80 0.85
N GLU A 4 -17.13 11.74 1.74
CA GLU A 4 -16.94 11.41 3.14
C GLU A 4 -17.18 9.90 3.36
N LEU A 5 -16.19 9.20 3.93
CA LEU A 5 -16.28 7.80 4.35
C LEU A 5 -16.30 7.72 5.87
N ARG A 6 -17.39 7.21 6.44
CA ARG A 6 -17.50 6.90 7.86
C ARG A 6 -17.26 5.42 8.11
N ILE A 7 -16.47 5.10 9.14
CA ILE A 7 -16.05 3.73 9.46
C ILE A 7 -16.62 3.32 10.82
N GLU A 8 -17.46 2.31 10.81
CA GLU A 8 -18.01 1.72 12.03
C GLU A 8 -17.19 0.48 12.45
N PRO A 9 -17.06 0.19 13.76
CA PRO A 9 -17.80 0.79 14.88
C PRO A 9 -17.14 2.04 15.49
N THR A 10 -16.01 2.53 14.98
CA THR A 10 -15.27 3.65 15.62
C THR A 10 -15.91 5.01 15.37
N GLY A 11 -16.74 5.15 14.34
CA GLY A 11 -17.30 6.41 13.91
C GLY A 11 -16.28 7.39 13.31
N GLN A 12 -15.06 6.92 13.01
CA GLN A 12 -14.05 7.75 12.34
C GLN A 12 -14.49 8.12 10.93
N THR A 13 -14.16 9.34 10.52
CA THR A 13 -14.48 9.85 9.20
C THR A 13 -13.21 10.16 8.43
N VAL A 14 -13.17 9.76 7.17
CA VAL A 14 -12.05 9.94 6.24
C VAL A 14 -12.56 10.60 4.97
N GLU A 15 -11.84 11.59 4.46
CA GLU A 15 -12.07 12.15 3.14
C GLU A 15 -11.42 11.24 2.09
N VAL A 16 -12.19 10.87 1.06
CA VAL A 16 -11.77 9.97 -0.03
C VAL A 16 -11.87 10.73 -1.34
N GLU A 17 -10.76 10.83 -2.07
CA GLU A 17 -10.75 11.47 -3.38
C GLU A 17 -11.44 10.60 -4.44
N GLU A 18 -11.95 11.23 -5.49
CA GLU A 18 -12.44 10.51 -6.68
C GLU A 18 -11.34 9.58 -7.21
N ASP A 19 -11.67 8.35 -7.55
CA ASP A 19 -10.74 7.30 -7.99
C ASP A 19 -9.78 6.75 -6.90
N GLN A 20 -9.80 7.28 -5.70
CA GLN A 20 -9.02 6.73 -4.58
C GLN A 20 -9.73 5.52 -3.97
N THR A 21 -8.99 4.44 -3.71
CA THR A 21 -9.57 3.27 -3.03
C THR A 21 -9.81 3.55 -1.56
N LEU A 22 -10.84 2.91 -0.98
CA LEU A 22 -11.18 3.03 0.44
C LEU A 22 -9.97 2.71 1.33
N LEU A 23 -9.23 1.66 0.98
CA LEU A 23 -8.03 1.26 1.73
C LEU A 23 -6.95 2.33 1.69
N ASP A 24 -6.63 2.89 0.51
CA ASP A 24 -5.59 3.91 0.39
C ASP A 24 -5.95 5.17 1.18
N ALA A 25 -7.20 5.63 1.09
CA ALA A 25 -7.68 6.78 1.85
C ALA A 25 -7.57 6.56 3.37
N CYS A 26 -8.05 5.41 3.86
CA CYS A 26 -7.99 5.07 5.27
C CYS A 26 -6.55 5.01 5.78
N LEU A 27 -5.66 4.30 5.08
CA LEU A 27 -4.26 4.16 5.49
C LEU A 27 -3.52 5.51 5.48
N ARG A 28 -3.82 6.41 4.53
CA ARG A 28 -3.26 7.77 4.49
C ARG A 28 -3.79 8.66 5.62
N ALA A 29 -5.04 8.47 6.00
CA ALA A 29 -5.63 9.15 7.16
C ALA A 29 -5.16 8.58 8.51
N GLY A 30 -4.39 7.49 8.52
CA GLY A 30 -3.96 6.81 9.74
C GLY A 30 -5.07 5.94 10.35
N VAL A 31 -6.03 5.53 9.54
CA VAL A 31 -7.06 4.57 9.93
C VAL A 31 -6.70 3.21 9.36
N TRP A 32 -6.44 2.25 10.24
CA TRP A 32 -6.10 0.91 9.81
C TRP A 32 -7.34 0.14 9.36
N LEU A 33 -7.23 -0.55 8.24
CA LEU A 33 -8.18 -1.57 7.80
C LEU A 33 -7.44 -2.88 7.55
N PRO A 34 -8.03 -4.05 7.83
CA PRO A 34 -7.43 -5.34 7.51
C PRO A 34 -7.07 -5.42 6.03
N HIS A 35 -5.84 -5.77 5.70
CA HIS A 35 -5.39 -5.92 4.31
C HIS A 35 -4.17 -6.84 4.20
N ALA A 36 -3.97 -7.41 3.00
CA ALA A 36 -2.80 -8.24 2.71
C ALA A 36 -2.32 -8.07 1.27
N CYS A 37 -3.01 -8.63 0.27
CA CYS A 37 -2.53 -8.62 -1.12
C CYS A 37 -2.65 -7.25 -1.80
N CYS A 38 -3.59 -6.40 -1.42
CA CYS A 38 -3.94 -5.10 -2.03
C CYS A 38 -4.24 -5.17 -3.54
N HIS A 39 -4.68 -6.32 -4.06
CA HIS A 39 -4.91 -6.58 -5.48
C HIS A 39 -6.27 -7.25 -5.75
N GLY A 40 -7.18 -7.25 -4.76
CA GLY A 40 -8.51 -7.83 -4.93
C GLY A 40 -8.56 -9.35 -4.99
N LEU A 41 -7.57 -10.08 -4.47
CA LEU A 41 -7.45 -11.52 -4.64
C LEU A 41 -7.64 -12.34 -3.35
N CYS A 42 -7.37 -11.77 -2.15
CA CYS A 42 -7.30 -12.54 -0.90
C CYS A 42 -8.48 -12.34 0.04
N ALA A 43 -9.40 -11.43 -0.25
CA ALA A 43 -10.56 -11.06 0.56
C ALA A 43 -10.27 -10.51 1.97
N THR A 44 -9.00 -10.36 2.39
CA THR A 44 -8.65 -9.87 3.73
C THR A 44 -9.20 -8.45 4.04
N CYS A 45 -9.31 -7.60 3.02
CA CYS A 45 -9.81 -6.23 3.14
C CYS A 45 -11.33 -6.11 2.88
N LYS A 46 -12.08 -7.19 3.09
CA LYS A 46 -13.53 -7.18 2.88
C LYS A 46 -14.20 -6.34 3.97
N VAL A 47 -15.05 -5.41 3.55
CA VAL A 47 -15.85 -4.54 4.41
C VAL A 47 -17.31 -4.58 3.96
N ARG A 48 -18.21 -4.19 4.85
CA ARG A 48 -19.64 -4.09 4.55
C ARG A 48 -20.04 -2.63 4.36
N VAL A 49 -20.66 -2.31 3.25
CA VAL A 49 -21.28 -1.00 2.99
C VAL A 49 -22.63 -0.97 3.68
N LEU A 50 -22.80 -0.07 4.63
CA LEU A 50 -24.03 0.12 5.39
C LEU A 50 -24.92 1.18 4.75
N ASP A 51 -24.31 2.19 4.13
CA ASP A 51 -24.98 3.27 3.41
C ASP A 51 -24.03 3.83 2.33
N GLY A 52 -24.60 4.42 1.27
CA GLY A 52 -23.86 4.97 0.15
C GLY A 52 -23.63 4.00 -1.01
N GLU A 53 -22.95 4.49 -2.05
CA GLU A 53 -22.68 3.75 -3.28
C GLU A 53 -21.18 3.58 -3.52
N VAL A 54 -20.77 2.38 -3.91
CA VAL A 54 -19.37 2.03 -4.22
C VAL A 54 -19.26 1.33 -5.57
N GLU A 55 -18.16 1.58 -6.27
CA GLU A 55 -17.72 0.76 -7.39
C GLU A 55 -16.71 -0.27 -6.89
N HIS A 56 -16.91 -1.55 -7.22
CA HIS A 56 -16.09 -2.65 -6.70
C HIS A 56 -14.73 -2.81 -7.38
N GLY A 57 -14.48 -2.06 -8.46
CA GLY A 57 -13.22 -2.09 -9.20
C GLY A 57 -12.81 -3.49 -9.67
N ALA A 58 -11.52 -3.76 -9.63
CA ALA A 58 -10.92 -5.02 -10.12
C ALA A 58 -10.98 -6.19 -9.11
N ALA A 59 -11.98 -6.20 -8.22
CA ALA A 59 -12.15 -7.30 -7.26
C ALA A 59 -12.40 -8.63 -7.98
N SER A 60 -11.58 -9.64 -7.66
CA SER A 60 -11.75 -10.99 -8.21
C SER A 60 -13.09 -11.61 -7.79
N PRO A 61 -13.82 -12.28 -8.68
CA PRO A 61 -15.07 -12.96 -8.31
C PRO A 61 -14.87 -14.12 -7.31
N PHE A 62 -13.64 -14.57 -7.09
CA PHE A 62 -13.33 -15.55 -6.05
C PHE A 62 -13.12 -14.89 -4.68
N ALA A 63 -12.71 -13.63 -4.64
CA ALA A 63 -12.51 -12.87 -3.40
C ALA A 63 -13.76 -12.08 -2.99
N LEU A 64 -14.61 -11.73 -3.95
CA LEU A 64 -15.88 -11.04 -3.74
C LEU A 64 -16.91 -11.64 -4.71
N MET A 65 -17.71 -12.57 -4.21
CA MET A 65 -18.73 -13.27 -4.99
C MET A 65 -19.96 -12.37 -5.22
N ASP A 66 -20.76 -12.68 -6.24
CA ASP A 66 -21.90 -11.84 -6.60
C ASP A 66 -22.93 -11.71 -5.47
N PHE A 67 -23.22 -12.80 -4.75
CA PHE A 67 -24.12 -12.75 -3.62
C PHE A 67 -23.61 -11.85 -2.46
N GLU A 68 -22.28 -11.79 -2.26
CA GLU A 68 -21.66 -10.92 -1.25
C GLU A 68 -21.80 -9.45 -1.63
N ARG A 69 -21.69 -9.13 -2.94
CA ARG A 69 -21.98 -7.79 -3.46
C ARG A 69 -23.44 -7.39 -3.24
N GLU A 70 -24.37 -8.32 -3.48
CA GLU A 70 -25.79 -8.12 -3.23
C GLU A 70 -26.10 -7.92 -1.73
N GLU A 71 -25.30 -8.50 -0.84
CA GLU A 71 -25.37 -8.31 0.62
C GLU A 71 -24.61 -7.04 1.09
N GLY A 72 -24.12 -6.21 0.18
CA GLY A 72 -23.42 -4.96 0.46
C GLY A 72 -21.95 -5.11 0.84
N GLN A 73 -21.30 -6.24 0.52
CA GLN A 73 -19.87 -6.39 0.78
C GLN A 73 -19.03 -5.86 -0.37
N THR A 74 -17.83 -5.35 -0.04
CA THR A 74 -16.83 -4.91 -1.02
C THR A 74 -15.41 -5.17 -0.52
N LEU A 75 -14.42 -5.03 -1.41
CA LEU A 75 -13.00 -5.10 -1.05
C LEU A 75 -12.41 -3.69 -1.00
N ALA A 76 -12.06 -3.22 0.19
CA ALA A 76 -11.55 -1.86 0.40
C ALA A 76 -10.33 -1.50 -0.48
N CYS A 77 -9.51 -2.48 -0.87
CA CYS A 77 -8.34 -2.25 -1.72
C CYS A 77 -8.66 -2.03 -3.21
N CYS A 78 -9.91 -2.28 -3.63
CA CYS A 78 -10.36 -2.11 -5.02
C CYS A 78 -11.51 -1.12 -5.15
N ALA A 79 -12.33 -1.00 -4.11
CA ALA A 79 -13.53 -0.19 -4.15
C ALA A 79 -13.21 1.30 -4.09
N THR A 80 -13.94 2.08 -4.89
CA THR A 80 -13.97 3.55 -4.88
C THR A 80 -15.36 4.04 -4.55
N LEU A 81 -15.48 5.24 -3.97
CA LEU A 81 -16.78 5.85 -3.63
C LEU A 81 -17.42 6.48 -4.86
N GLN A 82 -18.75 6.37 -4.93
CA GLN A 82 -19.59 7.10 -5.87
C GLN A 82 -20.50 8.13 -5.16
N SER A 83 -20.56 8.05 -3.84
CA SER A 83 -21.23 9.00 -2.94
C SER A 83 -20.58 8.97 -1.57
N ASP A 84 -20.98 9.85 -0.65
CA ASP A 84 -20.68 9.66 0.77
C ASP A 84 -21.15 8.28 1.22
N ALA A 85 -20.40 7.63 2.10
CA ALA A 85 -20.68 6.25 2.48
C ALA A 85 -20.37 5.95 3.95
N VAL A 86 -21.02 4.90 4.45
CA VAL A 86 -20.74 4.31 5.76
C VAL A 86 -20.36 2.85 5.56
N ILE A 87 -19.22 2.46 6.07
CA ILE A 87 -18.77 1.06 6.06
C ILE A 87 -18.64 0.50 7.48
N GLU A 88 -18.82 -0.81 7.60
CA GLU A 88 -18.47 -1.57 8.78
C GLU A 88 -17.22 -2.41 8.46
N ALA A 89 -16.20 -2.30 9.30
CA ALA A 89 -14.95 -3.04 9.18
C ALA A 89 -14.60 -3.75 10.50
N ASP A 90 -13.96 -4.90 10.39
CA ASP A 90 -13.33 -5.55 11.54
C ASP A 90 -12.01 -4.82 11.83
N LEU A 91 -11.98 -4.09 12.95
CA LEU A 91 -10.85 -3.26 13.35
C LEU A 91 -10.04 -3.87 14.50
N ASP A 92 -10.09 -5.21 14.63
CA ASP A 92 -9.34 -5.91 15.66
C ASP A 92 -7.82 -5.78 15.35
N GLU A 93 -7.17 -4.84 16.04
CA GLU A 93 -5.74 -4.57 15.89
C GLU A 93 -4.92 -5.37 16.89
N ASP A 94 -3.76 -5.89 16.45
CA ASP A 94 -2.75 -6.40 17.38
C ASP A 94 -2.31 -5.26 18.33
N PRO A 95 -2.35 -5.46 19.66
CA PRO A 95 -1.98 -4.42 20.62
C PRO A 95 -0.54 -3.88 20.45
N ASP A 96 0.33 -4.64 19.80
CA ASP A 96 1.70 -4.21 19.49
C ASP A 96 1.83 -3.53 18.10
N ALA A 97 0.76 -3.49 17.31
CA ALA A 97 0.75 -2.81 16.01
C ALA A 97 0.68 -1.28 16.20
N ARG A 98 1.44 -0.57 15.37
CA ARG A 98 1.38 0.88 15.28
C ARG A 98 0.73 1.27 13.96
N THR A 99 -0.34 2.02 14.01
CA THR A 99 -0.93 2.61 12.81
C THR A 99 -0.09 3.79 12.37
N ILE A 100 0.66 3.60 11.28
CA ILE A 100 1.54 4.61 10.71
C ILE A 100 0.91 5.07 9.39
N PRO A 101 0.53 6.37 9.25
CA PRO A 101 -0.08 6.87 8.04
C PRO A 101 0.80 6.64 6.81
N VAL A 102 0.20 6.12 5.75
CA VAL A 102 0.88 5.93 4.46
C VAL A 102 1.20 7.29 3.85
N ARG A 103 2.41 7.44 3.32
CA ARG A 103 2.89 8.65 2.65
C ARG A 103 3.68 8.29 1.42
N ASP A 104 3.76 9.20 0.47
CA ASP A 104 4.63 9.11 -0.68
C ASP A 104 5.96 9.83 -0.38
N PHE A 105 7.05 9.24 -0.83
CA PHE A 105 8.40 9.77 -0.69
C PHE A 105 9.12 9.70 -2.03
N GLU A 106 9.80 10.77 -2.38
CA GLU A 106 10.79 10.74 -3.45
C GLU A 106 12.08 10.09 -2.94
N THR A 107 12.72 9.31 -3.78
CA THR A 107 13.92 8.57 -3.39
C THR A 107 15.01 8.69 -4.44
N GLU A 108 16.26 8.61 -4.00
CA GLU A 108 17.45 8.47 -4.83
C GLU A 108 18.11 7.12 -4.59
N VAL A 109 18.53 6.46 -5.64
CA VAL A 109 19.27 5.19 -5.56
C VAL A 109 20.72 5.46 -5.16
N LEU A 110 21.09 5.10 -3.92
CA LEU A 110 22.46 5.27 -3.41
C LEU A 110 23.40 4.13 -3.80
N ALA A 111 22.90 2.91 -3.80
CA ALA A 111 23.70 1.74 -4.09
C ALA A 111 22.85 0.61 -4.68
N VAL A 112 23.48 -0.14 -5.57
CA VAL A 112 22.93 -1.36 -6.15
C VAL A 112 24.01 -2.43 -6.11
N ALA A 113 23.79 -3.53 -5.40
CA ALA A 113 24.75 -4.61 -5.22
C ALA A 113 24.13 -5.98 -5.54
N ALA A 114 24.88 -6.85 -6.19
CA ALA A 114 24.50 -8.26 -6.33
C ALA A 114 24.82 -9.00 -5.02
N LEU A 115 23.81 -9.37 -4.25
CA LEU A 115 23.99 -10.15 -3.01
C LEU A 115 24.14 -11.63 -3.31
N THR A 116 23.40 -12.11 -4.32
CA THR A 116 23.49 -13.46 -4.87
C THR A 116 23.24 -13.39 -6.39
N PRO A 117 23.38 -14.50 -7.15
CA PRO A 117 23.01 -14.51 -8.57
C PRO A 117 21.55 -14.09 -8.86
N THR A 118 20.67 -14.21 -7.88
CA THR A 118 19.24 -13.94 -8.04
C THR A 118 18.69 -12.86 -7.11
N ILE A 119 19.50 -12.32 -6.19
CA ILE A 119 19.07 -11.27 -5.25
C ILE A 119 19.95 -10.05 -5.41
N ARG A 120 19.33 -8.89 -5.55
CA ARG A 120 19.95 -7.58 -5.61
C ARG A 120 19.58 -6.77 -4.37
N GLY A 121 20.59 -6.24 -3.68
CA GLY A 121 20.44 -5.23 -2.65
C GLY A 121 20.35 -3.85 -3.30
N ILE A 122 19.37 -3.06 -2.89
CA ILE A 122 19.13 -1.70 -3.37
C ILE A 122 19.04 -0.81 -2.14
N ARG A 123 19.87 0.22 -2.06
CA ARG A 123 19.78 1.24 -1.01
C ARG A 123 19.20 2.50 -1.59
N LEU A 124 18.14 3.00 -0.96
CA LEU A 124 17.42 4.21 -1.32
C LEU A 124 17.61 5.25 -0.23
N ARG A 125 17.79 6.51 -0.61
CA ARG A 125 17.71 7.69 0.26
C ARG A 125 16.42 8.42 -0.04
N LEU A 126 15.72 8.89 1.00
CA LEU A 126 14.60 9.81 0.84
C LEU A 126 15.16 11.17 0.45
N SER A 127 14.78 11.67 -0.74
CA SER A 127 15.27 12.90 -1.33
C SER A 127 14.32 14.08 -1.19
N ASP A 128 13.12 13.84 -0.68
CA ASP A 128 12.13 14.89 -0.49
C ASP A 128 12.58 15.94 0.54
N ASP A 129 12.20 17.19 0.30
CA ASP A 129 12.48 18.33 1.19
C ASP A 129 11.51 18.41 2.39
N SER A 130 10.59 17.45 2.54
CA SER A 130 9.58 17.45 3.61
C SER A 130 10.18 17.41 5.01
N GLY A 131 11.42 16.94 5.13
CA GLY A 131 12.08 16.70 6.42
C GLY A 131 11.42 15.60 7.26
N GLN A 132 10.36 14.99 6.75
CA GLN A 132 9.60 13.96 7.46
C GLN A 132 10.40 12.66 7.49
N PRO A 133 10.55 12.01 8.65
CA PRO A 133 11.17 10.69 8.71
C PRO A 133 10.24 9.64 8.08
N LEU A 134 10.82 8.64 7.44
CA LEU A 134 10.09 7.41 7.13
C LEU A 134 10.06 6.58 8.41
N ASP A 135 8.92 6.58 9.09
CA ASP A 135 8.66 5.69 10.22
C ASP A 135 8.05 4.38 9.70
N PHE A 136 8.48 3.25 10.24
CA PHE A 136 7.91 1.94 9.94
C PHE A 136 8.26 0.93 11.04
N GLN A 137 7.48 -0.15 11.12
CA GLN A 137 7.80 -1.32 11.94
C GLN A 137 8.48 -2.39 11.09
N ALA A 138 9.36 -3.16 11.71
CA ALA A 138 10.00 -4.29 11.04
C ALA A 138 8.94 -5.26 10.48
N GLY A 139 9.13 -5.71 9.24
CA GLY A 139 8.17 -6.56 8.52
C GLY A 139 7.26 -5.79 7.55
N GLN A 140 7.22 -4.47 7.62
CA GLN A 140 6.46 -3.67 6.66
C GLN A 140 7.16 -3.59 5.30
N TYR A 141 6.42 -3.10 4.31
CA TYR A 141 6.84 -2.98 2.92
C TYR A 141 6.54 -1.58 2.37
N ILE A 142 7.16 -1.27 1.25
CA ILE A 142 6.85 -0.07 0.45
C ILE A 142 6.29 -0.48 -0.91
N ASN A 143 5.50 0.42 -1.50
CA ASN A 143 5.08 0.32 -2.89
C ASN A 143 5.97 1.20 -3.76
N LEU A 144 6.78 0.60 -4.63
CA LEU A 144 7.62 1.34 -5.57
C LEU A 144 6.86 1.66 -6.85
N GLU A 145 6.94 2.90 -7.27
CA GLU A 145 6.68 3.31 -8.64
C GLU A 145 7.90 2.96 -9.49
N ILE A 146 7.69 2.22 -10.55
CA ILE A 146 8.78 1.76 -11.43
C ILE A 146 8.53 2.32 -12.82
N PRO A 147 9.47 3.05 -13.42
CA PRO A 147 9.30 3.64 -14.74
C PRO A 147 8.83 2.64 -15.79
N GLY A 148 7.74 2.99 -16.49
CA GLY A 148 7.13 2.16 -17.53
C GLY A 148 6.21 1.04 -17.01
N LEU A 149 5.87 1.03 -15.72
CA LEU A 149 4.83 0.17 -15.15
C LEU A 149 3.69 1.05 -14.61
N GLU A 150 2.46 0.73 -14.99
CA GLU A 150 1.27 1.45 -14.50
C GLU A 150 1.00 1.20 -13.02
N ALA A 151 1.20 -0.04 -12.56
CA ALA A 151 0.93 -0.41 -11.18
C ALA A 151 2.20 -0.41 -10.33
N ARG A 152 2.10 0.13 -9.13
CA ARG A 152 3.13 0.04 -8.07
C ARG A 152 3.46 -1.42 -7.74
N ARG A 153 4.64 -1.68 -7.21
CA ARG A 153 5.08 -3.02 -6.78
C ARG A 153 5.55 -2.99 -5.34
N ALA A 154 5.01 -3.91 -4.55
CA ALA A 154 5.34 -4.06 -3.14
C ALA A 154 6.70 -4.75 -2.95
N PHE A 155 7.54 -4.17 -2.09
CA PHE A 155 8.83 -4.73 -1.67
C PHE A 155 9.00 -4.57 -0.17
N SER A 156 9.31 -5.65 0.53
CA SER A 156 9.60 -5.60 1.96
C SER A 156 10.84 -4.77 2.24
N ILE A 157 10.79 -3.96 3.30
CA ILE A 157 11.94 -3.21 3.79
C ILE A 157 12.88 -4.20 4.50
N ALA A 158 14.14 -4.23 4.08
CA ALA A 158 15.15 -5.14 4.62
C ALA A 158 16.06 -4.47 5.68
N SER A 159 16.05 -3.16 5.76
CA SER A 159 16.80 -2.40 6.77
C SER A 159 16.03 -2.30 8.09
N VAL A 160 16.76 -1.95 9.16
CA VAL A 160 16.15 -1.65 10.48
C VAL A 160 15.51 -0.27 10.47
N PRO A 161 14.42 -0.04 11.24
CA PRO A 161 13.74 1.26 11.31
C PRO A 161 14.66 2.43 11.69
N SER A 162 15.64 2.19 12.57
CA SER A 162 16.59 3.23 13.01
C SER A 162 17.45 3.81 11.87
N LEU A 163 17.69 3.05 10.80
CA LEU A 163 18.40 3.54 9.62
C LEU A 163 17.56 4.60 8.88
N ALA A 164 16.27 4.36 8.73
CA ALA A 164 15.36 5.30 8.07
C ALA A 164 15.19 6.59 8.89
N LEU A 165 15.06 6.46 10.21
CA LEU A 165 14.91 7.61 11.11
C LEU A 165 16.20 8.44 11.19
N GLY A 166 17.37 7.81 11.21
CA GLY A 166 18.65 8.50 11.35
C GLY A 166 19.22 9.02 10.02
N ALA A 167 19.45 8.13 9.08
CA ALA A 167 20.11 8.44 7.80
C ALA A 167 19.13 8.77 6.67
N ARG A 168 17.82 8.62 6.87
CA ARG A 168 16.78 8.69 5.83
C ARG A 168 17.03 7.69 4.69
N GLU A 169 17.54 6.52 5.03
CA GLU A 169 17.87 5.48 4.07
C GLU A 169 17.13 4.19 4.40
N ILE A 170 16.74 3.46 3.35
CA ILE A 170 16.18 2.12 3.45
C ILE A 170 16.93 1.17 2.52
N GLU A 171 16.89 -0.11 2.83
CA GLU A 171 17.41 -1.17 1.98
C GLU A 171 16.29 -2.12 1.58
N LEU A 172 16.32 -2.52 0.31
CA LEU A 172 15.47 -3.57 -0.25
C LEU A 172 16.35 -4.73 -0.72
N GLN A 173 15.87 -5.95 -0.52
CA GLN A 173 16.48 -7.16 -1.06
C GLN A 173 15.53 -7.80 -2.07
N VAL A 174 15.80 -7.54 -3.35
CA VAL A 174 14.89 -7.90 -4.44
C VAL A 174 15.32 -9.18 -5.11
N ARG A 175 14.50 -10.22 -4.98
CA ARG A 175 14.67 -11.46 -5.71
C ARG A 175 14.18 -11.30 -7.16
N ARG A 176 15.00 -11.76 -8.12
CA ARG A 176 14.61 -11.78 -9.53
C ARG A 176 13.50 -12.81 -9.79
N VAL A 177 12.40 -12.36 -10.34
CA VAL A 177 11.31 -13.22 -10.83
C VAL A 177 11.48 -13.39 -12.35
N PRO A 178 11.59 -14.60 -12.87
CA PRO A 178 11.64 -14.84 -14.32
C PRO A 178 10.40 -14.26 -15.00
N GLY A 179 10.59 -13.42 -16.02
CA GLY A 179 9.49 -12.73 -16.70
C GLY A 179 8.85 -11.58 -15.93
N GLY A 180 9.23 -11.33 -14.69
CA GLY A 180 8.71 -10.24 -13.86
C GLY A 180 9.19 -8.87 -14.36
N ALA A 181 8.28 -7.99 -14.80
CA ALA A 181 8.62 -6.69 -15.33
C ALA A 181 9.30 -5.78 -14.28
N GLY A 182 8.74 -5.68 -13.07
CA GLY A 182 9.29 -4.84 -12.00
C GLY A 182 10.65 -5.33 -11.52
N THR A 183 10.79 -6.61 -11.17
CA THR A 183 12.08 -7.18 -10.76
C THR A 183 13.09 -7.19 -11.91
N GLY A 184 12.62 -7.34 -13.15
CA GLY A 184 13.44 -7.21 -14.35
C GLY A 184 14.05 -5.81 -14.50
N TYR A 185 13.26 -4.75 -14.28
CA TYR A 185 13.75 -3.37 -14.26
C TYR A 185 14.79 -3.17 -13.17
N LEU A 186 14.47 -3.54 -11.92
CA LEU A 186 15.34 -3.37 -10.76
C LEU A 186 16.66 -4.13 -10.89
N HIS A 187 16.66 -5.28 -11.57
CA HIS A 187 17.89 -6.07 -11.80
C HIS A 187 18.74 -5.62 -12.99
N ASN A 188 18.13 -5.06 -14.04
CA ASN A 188 18.85 -4.87 -15.31
C ASN A 188 19.02 -3.39 -15.68
N ARG A 189 18.13 -2.50 -15.22
CA ARG A 189 18.07 -1.10 -15.65
C ARG A 189 18.41 -0.10 -14.55
N LEU A 190 18.01 -0.37 -13.31
CA LEU A 190 18.25 0.55 -12.19
C LEU A 190 19.74 0.84 -11.98
N ARG A 191 20.06 2.12 -11.79
CA ARG A 191 21.43 2.62 -11.59
C ARG A 191 21.49 3.52 -10.35
N VAL A 192 22.69 3.68 -9.81
CA VAL A 192 22.97 4.69 -8.78
C VAL A 192 22.71 6.07 -9.36
N GLY A 193 22.01 6.89 -8.59
CA GLY A 193 21.58 8.24 -8.98
C GLY A 193 20.23 8.30 -9.69
N ASP A 194 19.57 7.17 -9.97
CA ASP A 194 18.18 7.16 -10.43
C ASP A 194 17.26 7.66 -9.30
N ALA A 195 16.15 8.35 -9.69
CA ALA A 195 15.11 8.86 -8.80
C ALA A 195 13.80 8.13 -9.03
#